data_bbd99b21e7125465244a77ec4625a8eb
#
_entry.id   bbd99b21e7125465244a77ec4625a8eb
#
_cell.length_a   1.000
_cell.length_b   1.000
_cell.length_c   1.000
_cell.angle_alpha   90.00
_cell.angle_beta   90.00
_cell.angle_gamma   90.00
#
_symmetry.space_group_name_H-M   'P 1'
#
loop_
_entity.id
_entity.type
_entity.pdbx_description
1 polymer ?
#
loop_
_entity_poly.entity_id
_entity_poly.type
_entity_poly.pdbx_seq_one_letter_code
_entity_poly.pdbx_strand_id
1 'polypeptide(L)'
;MSETTPKAALRSRGGSRETSSARAQKRRGLIKLAVSAVLERMGYRAMKVTDVAAEAGIAVGLFYHYFPDLCTATCEVLTDLVDDLSAQLDALPKPEDRYQAVYRPTLLWAQTYEQHPGLMRCLVQVADEVPEFEALWLQTNDAWTRRIARSIVRQFPSAAIGERMSLSIAYALGSMIDGLLNEIYVHRNPALGTLLKTPAHSAELLAAIWYRALYLENPPVDMPVITAGIELLVRARLDADTPAVASTLSGLTPTAD
;
A
#
# COMPACT_ATOMS: atom_id res chain seq x y z
N MET A 1 62.31 11.63 55.22
CA MET A 1 62.70 11.57 53.81
C MET A 1 62.13 10.29 53.31
N SER A 2 60.93 10.34 52.76
CA SER A 2 60.24 9.16 52.24
C SER A 2 59.62 9.56 50.90
N GLU A 3 60.12 8.97 49.84
CA GLU A 3 59.62 9.11 48.49
C GLU A 3 58.31 8.32 48.33
N THR A 4 57.28 8.99 47.84
CA THR A 4 56.02 8.35 47.51
C THR A 4 55.84 8.31 45.99
N THR A 5 55.93 7.13 45.42
CA THR A 5 55.70 6.84 43.99
C THR A 5 54.21 6.94 43.65
N PRO A 6 53.77 7.59 42.58
CA PRO A 6 52.36 7.60 42.20
C PRO A 6 51.95 6.33 41.48
N LYS A 7 50.87 5.74 41.96
CA LYS A 7 50.21 4.56 41.48
C LYS A 7 49.56 4.81 40.13
N ALA A 8 49.91 4.02 39.12
CA ALA A 8 49.39 4.06 37.77
C ALA A 8 47.88 3.91 37.74
N ALA A 9 47.21 4.84 37.06
CA ALA A 9 45.77 4.79 36.82
C ALA A 9 45.42 3.67 35.86
N LEU A 10 44.57 2.74 36.31
CA LEU A 10 43.97 1.69 35.50
C LEU A 10 43.03 2.33 34.47
N ARG A 11 43.37 2.17 33.18
CA ARG A 11 42.48 2.53 32.05
C ARG A 11 41.26 1.62 32.11
N SER A 12 40.10 2.15 32.42
CA SER A 12 38.80 1.48 32.26
C SER A 12 38.53 1.33 30.77
N ARG A 13 38.64 0.11 30.26
CA ARG A 13 38.08 -0.31 28.96
C ARG A 13 36.56 -0.34 29.10
N GLY A 14 35.90 0.76 28.84
CA GLY A 14 34.44 0.85 28.67
C GLY A 14 34.05 0.33 27.31
N GLY A 15 34.17 -0.99 27.08
CA GLY A 15 33.46 -1.67 26.02
C GLY A 15 32.03 -1.89 26.49
N SER A 16 31.06 -1.17 25.92
CA SER A 16 29.64 -1.41 26.12
C SER A 16 29.35 -2.87 25.75
N ARG A 17 29.18 -3.75 26.76
CA ARG A 17 28.68 -5.12 26.55
C ARG A 17 27.23 -4.99 26.15
N GLU A 18 26.93 -5.21 24.85
CA GLU A 18 25.56 -5.47 24.42
C GLU A 18 24.92 -6.48 25.37
N THR A 19 23.79 -6.13 25.96
CA THR A 19 23.04 -7.04 26.83
C THR A 19 22.64 -8.28 26.04
N SER A 20 22.48 -9.44 26.70
CA SER A 20 22.02 -10.68 26.06
C SER A 20 20.72 -10.47 25.29
N SER A 21 19.82 -9.64 25.79
CA SER A 21 18.56 -9.24 25.18
C SER A 21 18.77 -8.48 23.85
N ALA A 22 19.69 -7.51 23.80
CA ALA A 22 19.96 -6.74 22.58
C ALA A 22 20.53 -7.63 21.46
N ARG A 23 21.39 -8.61 21.80
CA ARG A 23 21.89 -9.59 20.82
C ARG A 23 20.78 -10.50 20.31
N ALA A 24 19.89 -10.95 21.18
CA ALA A 24 18.77 -11.79 20.78
C ALA A 24 17.84 -11.02 19.84
N GLN A 25 17.53 -9.78 20.15
CA GLN A 25 16.69 -8.93 19.33
C GLN A 25 17.32 -8.63 17.95
N LYS A 26 18.61 -8.35 17.90
CA LYS A 26 19.36 -8.17 16.65
C LYS A 26 19.33 -9.43 15.78
N ARG A 27 19.51 -10.62 16.35
CA ARG A 27 19.42 -11.89 15.61
C ARG A 27 18.00 -12.17 15.11
N ARG A 28 16.98 -11.91 15.94
CA ARG A 28 15.58 -12.02 15.50
C ARG A 28 15.29 -11.09 14.32
N GLY A 29 15.78 -9.86 14.35
CA GLY A 29 15.70 -8.92 13.24
C GLY A 29 16.38 -9.42 11.96
N LEU A 30 17.57 -10.02 12.06
CA LEU A 30 18.25 -10.61 10.89
C LEU A 30 17.44 -11.75 10.27
N ILE A 31 16.80 -12.59 11.09
CA ILE A 31 15.94 -13.68 10.58
C ILE A 31 14.71 -13.07 9.88
N LYS A 32 14.08 -12.03 10.43
CA LYS A 32 12.94 -11.34 9.80
C LYS A 32 13.32 -10.72 8.45
N LEU A 33 14.49 -10.10 8.34
CA LEU A 33 15.01 -9.59 7.06
C LEU A 33 15.21 -10.73 6.04
N ALA A 34 15.73 -11.87 6.47
CA ALA A 34 15.88 -13.03 5.60
C ALA A 34 14.53 -13.62 5.16
N VAL A 35 13.54 -13.69 6.06
CA VAL A 35 12.17 -14.08 5.70
C VAL A 35 11.62 -13.15 4.62
N SER A 36 11.74 -11.83 4.80
CA SER A 36 11.30 -10.84 3.81
C SER A 36 11.98 -11.06 2.45
N ALA A 37 13.31 -11.19 2.41
CA ALA A 37 14.07 -11.39 1.19
C ALA A 37 13.70 -12.69 0.45
N VAL A 38 13.47 -13.78 1.19
CA VAL A 38 13.05 -15.07 0.61
C VAL A 38 11.61 -14.99 0.09
N LEU A 39 10.70 -14.32 0.80
CA LEU A 39 9.32 -14.06 0.35
C LEU A 39 9.28 -13.28 -0.96
N GLU A 40 10.10 -12.24 -1.10
CA GLU A 40 10.16 -11.46 -2.34
C GLU A 40 10.62 -12.30 -3.53
N ARG A 41 11.57 -13.21 -3.31
CA ARG A 41 12.16 -14.03 -4.37
C ARG A 41 11.28 -15.21 -4.80
N MET A 42 10.67 -15.95 -3.87
CA MET A 42 9.99 -17.20 -4.20
C MET A 42 8.56 -17.31 -3.68
N GLY A 43 8.10 -16.42 -2.82
CA GLY A 43 6.78 -16.47 -2.21
C GLY A 43 6.65 -17.50 -1.08
N TYR A 44 5.56 -17.40 -0.31
CA TYR A 44 5.36 -18.19 0.92
C TYR A 44 5.27 -19.69 0.68
N ARG A 45 4.52 -20.13 -0.34
CA ARG A 45 4.29 -21.57 -0.61
C ARG A 45 5.56 -22.35 -0.94
N ALA A 46 6.54 -21.68 -1.58
CA ALA A 46 7.81 -22.32 -1.95
C ALA A 46 8.88 -22.18 -0.88
N MET A 47 8.71 -21.23 0.05
CA MET A 47 9.69 -20.90 1.08
C MET A 47 9.79 -22.01 2.15
N LYS A 48 11.04 -22.37 2.49
CA LYS A 48 11.36 -23.34 3.57
C LYS A 48 12.24 -22.68 4.63
N VAL A 49 12.23 -23.22 5.84
CA VAL A 49 13.14 -22.77 6.92
C VAL A 49 14.60 -22.85 6.51
N THR A 50 14.97 -23.83 5.68
CA THR A 50 16.34 -23.95 5.13
C THR A 50 16.74 -22.78 4.26
N ASP A 51 15.80 -22.21 3.49
CA ASP A 51 16.06 -21.08 2.61
C ASP A 51 16.28 -19.81 3.45
N VAL A 52 15.43 -19.62 4.48
CA VAL A 52 15.57 -18.50 5.43
C VAL A 52 16.86 -18.60 6.24
N ALA A 53 17.20 -19.80 6.72
CA ALA A 53 18.44 -20.02 7.47
C ALA A 53 19.68 -19.75 6.62
N ALA A 54 19.68 -20.20 5.36
CA ALA A 54 20.75 -19.91 4.39
C ALA A 54 20.87 -18.40 4.11
N GLU A 55 19.76 -17.71 3.88
CA GLU A 55 19.71 -16.27 3.64
C GLU A 55 20.23 -15.46 4.86
N ALA A 56 19.83 -15.88 6.08
CA ALA A 56 20.29 -15.26 7.32
C ALA A 56 21.74 -15.64 7.73
N GLY A 57 22.37 -16.59 7.05
CA GLY A 57 23.71 -17.09 7.40
C GLY A 57 23.74 -17.82 8.75
N ILE A 58 22.68 -18.59 9.11
CA ILE A 58 22.54 -19.28 10.38
C ILE A 58 22.27 -20.78 10.19
N ALA A 59 22.51 -21.56 11.23
CA ALA A 59 22.06 -22.96 11.26
C ALA A 59 20.53 -23.03 11.44
N VAL A 60 19.88 -24.02 10.81
CA VAL A 60 18.43 -24.26 10.92
C VAL A 60 17.97 -24.39 12.38
N GLY A 61 18.74 -25.04 13.24
CA GLY A 61 18.43 -25.14 14.67
C GLY A 61 18.38 -23.78 15.37
N LEU A 62 19.13 -22.79 14.90
CA LEU A 62 19.10 -21.44 15.45
C LEU A 62 17.82 -20.69 15.03
N PHE A 63 17.28 -20.94 13.83
CA PHE A 63 15.96 -20.44 13.45
C PHE A 63 14.90 -20.85 14.46
N TYR A 64 14.81 -22.15 14.76
CA TYR A 64 13.83 -22.70 15.71
C TYR A 64 14.01 -22.22 17.15
N HIS A 65 15.17 -21.71 17.50
CA HIS A 65 15.38 -21.05 18.80
C HIS A 65 14.63 -19.70 18.89
N TYR A 66 14.41 -19.00 17.75
CA TYR A 66 13.76 -17.70 17.70
C TYR A 66 12.30 -17.76 17.25
N PHE A 67 11.96 -18.67 16.38
CA PHE A 67 10.62 -18.85 15.82
C PHE A 67 10.22 -20.31 15.82
N PRO A 68 9.03 -20.66 16.34
CA PRO A 68 8.58 -22.04 16.37
C PRO A 68 8.39 -22.64 14.99
N ASP A 69 8.01 -21.80 14.02
CA ASP A 69 7.75 -22.18 12.64
C ASP A 69 7.86 -20.98 11.69
N LEU A 70 7.73 -21.29 10.41
CA LEU A 70 7.82 -20.30 9.33
C LEU A 70 6.62 -19.35 9.29
N CYS A 71 5.43 -19.86 9.66
CA CYS A 71 4.21 -19.07 9.72
C CYS A 71 4.36 -17.93 10.74
N THR A 72 4.77 -18.25 11.97
CA THR A 72 5.01 -17.27 13.03
C THR A 72 6.03 -16.21 12.61
N ALA A 73 7.15 -16.64 12.00
CA ALA A 73 8.17 -15.71 11.53
C ALA A 73 7.63 -14.77 10.42
N THR A 74 6.82 -15.31 9.52
CA THR A 74 6.19 -14.55 8.43
C THR A 74 5.13 -13.59 8.97
N CYS A 75 4.27 -14.02 9.89
CA CYS A 75 3.30 -13.14 10.56
C CYS A 75 3.96 -11.94 11.20
N GLU A 76 5.10 -12.12 11.87
CA GLU A 76 5.81 -10.98 12.46
C GLU A 76 6.38 -10.01 11.40
N VAL A 77 6.85 -10.53 10.27
CA VAL A 77 7.31 -9.68 9.16
C VAL A 77 6.16 -8.90 8.54
N LEU A 78 5.01 -9.54 8.34
CA LEU A 78 3.81 -8.88 7.83
C LEU A 78 3.25 -7.86 8.82
N THR A 79 3.29 -8.17 10.12
CA THR A 79 2.89 -7.22 11.18
C THR A 79 3.79 -5.99 11.17
N ASP A 80 5.11 -6.16 11.09
CA ASP A 80 6.05 -5.03 10.99
C ASP A 80 5.74 -4.15 9.77
N LEU A 81 5.45 -4.75 8.60
CA LEU A 81 5.08 -4.01 7.40
C LEU A 81 3.81 -3.16 7.62
N VAL A 82 2.79 -3.74 8.25
CA VAL A 82 1.53 -3.06 8.55
C VAL A 82 1.73 -1.93 9.57
N ASP A 83 2.53 -2.17 10.60
CA ASP A 83 2.84 -1.19 11.64
C ASP A 83 3.65 -0.02 11.08
N ASP A 84 4.68 -0.30 10.27
CA ASP A 84 5.49 0.71 9.59
C ASP A 84 4.64 1.55 8.63
N LEU A 85 3.76 0.93 7.85
CA LEU A 85 2.84 1.63 6.97
C LEU A 85 1.88 2.52 7.76
N SER A 86 1.31 2.01 8.85
CA SER A 86 0.40 2.76 9.71
C SER A 86 1.09 3.99 10.30
N ALA A 87 2.34 3.83 10.77
CA ALA A 87 3.15 4.93 11.29
C ALA A 87 3.44 5.99 10.21
N GLN A 88 3.79 5.57 8.99
CA GLN A 88 4.03 6.47 7.86
C GLN A 88 2.76 7.25 7.48
N LEU A 89 1.61 6.59 7.48
CA LEU A 89 0.33 7.22 7.18
C LEU A 89 -0.10 8.24 8.24
N ASP A 90 0.18 7.94 9.51
CA ASP A 90 -0.10 8.88 10.61
C ASP A 90 0.87 10.07 10.61
N ALA A 91 2.07 9.88 10.07
CA ALA A 91 3.07 10.95 9.90
C ALA A 91 2.84 11.82 8.65
N LEU A 92 1.90 11.47 7.77
CA LEU A 92 1.60 12.28 6.59
C LEU A 92 1.19 13.70 7.01
N PRO A 93 1.71 14.73 6.34
CA PRO A 93 1.33 16.09 6.62
C PRO A 93 -0.17 16.28 6.36
N LYS A 94 -0.78 17.23 7.10
CA LYS A 94 -2.18 17.56 6.89
C LYS A 94 -2.41 17.90 5.41
N PRO A 95 -3.41 17.29 4.77
CA PRO A 95 -3.67 17.51 3.35
C PRO A 95 -4.09 18.96 3.10
N GLU A 96 -3.62 19.53 2.00
CA GLU A 96 -3.91 20.91 1.58
C GLU A 96 -5.34 21.04 1.07
N ASP A 97 -5.81 20.01 0.39
CA ASP A 97 -7.14 19.92 -0.18
C ASP A 97 -7.71 18.48 -0.12
N ARG A 98 -8.93 18.32 -0.62
CA ARG A 98 -9.63 17.03 -0.63
C ARG A 98 -8.97 15.99 -1.53
N TYR A 99 -8.34 16.41 -2.62
CA TYR A 99 -7.65 15.50 -3.52
C TYR A 99 -6.38 14.96 -2.87
N GLN A 100 -5.58 15.83 -2.25
CA GLN A 100 -4.37 15.43 -1.51
C GLN A 100 -4.68 14.48 -0.36
N ALA A 101 -5.86 14.62 0.25
CA ALA A 101 -6.33 13.72 1.30
C ALA A 101 -6.51 12.26 0.82
N VAL A 102 -6.75 12.06 -0.46
CA VAL A 102 -6.86 10.74 -1.11
C VAL A 102 -5.53 10.35 -1.75
N TYR A 103 -4.91 11.26 -2.48
CA TYR A 103 -3.70 10.98 -3.26
C TYR A 103 -2.52 10.53 -2.40
N ARG A 104 -2.20 11.25 -1.33
CA ARG A 104 -1.03 10.94 -0.49
C ARG A 104 -1.07 9.55 0.16
N PRO A 105 -2.16 9.12 0.80
CA PRO A 105 -2.27 7.75 1.29
C PRO A 105 -2.21 6.71 0.17
N THR A 106 -2.84 6.98 -0.97
CA THR A 106 -2.83 6.08 -2.13
C THR A 106 -1.43 5.95 -2.72
N LEU A 107 -0.66 7.05 -2.78
CA LEU A 107 0.73 7.03 -3.22
C LEU A 107 1.60 6.17 -2.29
N LEU A 108 1.48 6.35 -0.99
CA LEU A 108 2.21 5.54 -0.02
C LEU A 108 1.88 4.06 -0.16
N TRP A 109 0.60 3.72 -0.35
CA TRP A 109 0.16 2.35 -0.58
C TRP A 109 0.73 1.77 -1.87
N ALA A 110 0.71 2.52 -2.96
CA ALA A 110 1.32 2.10 -4.24
C ALA A 110 2.84 1.91 -4.13
N GLN A 111 3.53 2.75 -3.38
CA GLN A 111 4.95 2.60 -3.08
C GLN A 111 5.24 1.34 -2.26
N THR A 112 4.37 1.00 -1.31
CA THR A 112 4.48 -0.24 -0.52
C THR A 112 4.35 -1.48 -1.42
N TYR A 113 3.39 -1.48 -2.35
CA TYR A 113 3.26 -2.56 -3.35
C TYR A 113 4.48 -2.68 -4.27
N GLU A 114 5.05 -1.55 -4.71
CA GLU A 114 6.25 -1.54 -5.55
C GLU A 114 7.48 -2.09 -4.81
N GLN A 115 7.66 -1.67 -3.56
CA GLN A 115 8.82 -2.03 -2.74
C GLN A 115 8.74 -3.46 -2.19
N HIS A 116 7.53 -3.96 -1.91
CA HIS A 116 7.30 -5.21 -1.21
C HIS A 116 6.25 -6.12 -1.90
N PRO A 117 6.38 -6.38 -3.24
CA PRO A 117 5.37 -7.15 -3.96
C PRO A 117 5.20 -8.58 -3.45
N GLY A 118 6.26 -9.21 -2.92
CA GLY A 118 6.21 -10.54 -2.33
C GLY A 118 5.49 -10.57 -0.99
N LEU A 119 5.71 -9.56 -0.13
CA LEU A 119 5.00 -9.40 1.13
C LEU A 119 3.52 -9.10 0.88
N MET A 120 3.20 -8.19 -0.07
CA MET A 120 1.83 -7.88 -0.44
C MET A 120 1.10 -9.09 -1.02
N ARG A 121 1.78 -9.89 -1.86
CA ARG A 121 1.24 -11.18 -2.33
C ARG A 121 0.90 -12.11 -1.16
N CYS A 122 1.79 -12.21 -0.17
CA CYS A 122 1.57 -13.05 1.00
C CYS A 122 0.37 -12.56 1.81
N LEU A 123 0.32 -11.26 2.10
CA LEU A 123 -0.74 -10.65 2.90
C LEU A 123 -2.13 -10.76 2.24
N VAL A 124 -2.21 -10.63 0.91
CA VAL A 124 -3.50 -10.58 0.18
C VAL A 124 -3.91 -11.93 -0.38
N GLN A 125 -2.98 -12.69 -0.99
CA GLN A 125 -3.32 -13.91 -1.73
C GLN A 125 -3.17 -15.20 -0.92
N VAL A 126 -2.33 -15.21 0.11
CA VAL A 126 -2.12 -16.39 0.97
C VAL A 126 -3.02 -16.34 2.20
N ALA A 127 -3.66 -15.21 2.46
CA ALA A 127 -4.60 -15.05 3.57
C ALA A 127 -5.69 -16.14 3.57
N ASP A 128 -6.26 -16.47 2.43
CA ASP A 128 -7.31 -17.51 2.32
C ASP A 128 -6.83 -18.92 2.72
N GLU A 129 -5.53 -19.16 2.77
CA GLU A 129 -4.94 -20.48 3.04
C GLU A 129 -4.34 -20.59 4.45
N VAL A 130 -3.98 -19.45 5.06
CA VAL A 130 -3.29 -19.37 6.35
C VAL A 130 -4.12 -18.50 7.27
N PRO A 131 -4.83 -19.09 8.26
CA PRO A 131 -5.75 -18.35 9.14
C PRO A 131 -5.11 -17.17 9.87
N GLU A 132 -3.83 -17.27 10.20
CA GLU A 132 -3.08 -16.21 10.87
C GLU A 132 -2.89 -14.99 9.96
N PHE A 133 -2.70 -15.20 8.65
CA PHE A 133 -2.59 -14.12 7.66
C PHE A 133 -3.96 -13.53 7.35
N GLU A 134 -4.99 -14.38 7.28
CA GLU A 134 -6.38 -13.91 7.16
C GLU A 134 -6.76 -12.99 8.31
N ALA A 135 -6.48 -13.40 9.54
CA ALA A 135 -6.77 -12.59 10.73
C ALA A 135 -6.04 -11.22 10.68
N LEU A 136 -4.78 -11.22 10.31
CA LEU A 136 -3.98 -9.99 10.16
C LEU A 136 -4.55 -9.08 9.07
N TRP A 137 -4.88 -9.66 7.90
CA TRP A 137 -5.48 -8.93 6.79
C TRP A 137 -6.82 -8.32 7.15
N LEU A 138 -7.73 -9.12 7.72
CA LEU A 138 -9.06 -8.66 8.12
C LEU A 138 -8.98 -7.53 9.15
N GLN A 139 -8.12 -7.67 10.16
CA GLN A 139 -7.93 -6.63 11.18
C GLN A 139 -7.40 -5.33 10.56
N THR A 140 -6.40 -5.43 9.70
CA THR A 140 -5.78 -4.28 9.03
C THR A 140 -6.77 -3.58 8.10
N ASN A 141 -7.43 -4.35 7.25
CA ASN A 141 -8.40 -3.83 6.29
C ASN A 141 -9.62 -3.20 6.96
N ASP A 142 -10.15 -3.81 8.04
CA ASP A 142 -11.26 -3.22 8.81
C ASP A 142 -10.87 -1.88 9.45
N ALA A 143 -9.69 -1.80 10.06
CA ALA A 143 -9.21 -0.56 10.67
C ALA A 143 -9.11 0.60 9.65
N TRP A 144 -8.56 0.31 8.47
CA TRP A 144 -8.44 1.24 7.36
C TRP A 144 -9.80 1.68 6.82
N THR A 145 -10.64 0.72 6.49
CA THR A 145 -11.97 0.96 5.93
C THR A 145 -12.83 1.80 6.87
N ARG A 146 -12.78 1.52 8.18
CA ARG A 146 -13.46 2.37 9.18
C ARG A 146 -12.89 3.78 9.25
N ARG A 147 -11.58 3.97 9.10
CA ARG A 147 -10.96 5.30 9.04
C ARG A 147 -11.48 6.09 7.83
N ILE A 148 -11.55 5.45 6.67
CA ILE A 148 -12.11 6.03 5.44
C ILE A 148 -13.60 6.35 5.62
N ALA A 149 -14.39 5.41 6.10
CA ALA A 149 -15.83 5.59 6.32
C ALA A 149 -16.12 6.77 7.24
N ARG A 150 -15.39 6.90 8.36
CA ARG A 150 -15.49 8.07 9.24
C ARG A 150 -15.10 9.37 8.54
N SER A 151 -14.13 9.33 7.62
CA SER A 151 -13.76 10.51 6.82
C SER A 151 -14.87 10.93 5.89
N ILE A 152 -15.51 9.98 5.20
CA ILE A 152 -16.66 10.23 4.32
C ILE A 152 -17.81 10.90 5.11
N VAL A 153 -18.19 10.35 6.25
CA VAL A 153 -19.25 10.93 7.09
C VAL A 153 -18.92 12.37 7.51
N ARG A 154 -17.67 12.64 7.90
CA ARG A 154 -17.25 13.99 8.28
C ARG A 154 -17.27 14.99 7.12
N GLN A 155 -17.01 14.53 5.91
CA GLN A 155 -16.98 15.40 4.73
C GLN A 155 -18.37 15.72 4.18
N PHE A 156 -19.34 14.86 4.43
CA PHE A 156 -20.71 14.99 3.94
C PHE A 156 -21.76 14.93 5.08
N PRO A 157 -21.68 15.83 6.07
CA PRO A 157 -22.55 15.76 7.25
C PRO A 157 -24.05 15.93 6.91
N SER A 158 -24.36 16.68 5.86
CA SER A 158 -25.74 16.92 5.40
C SER A 158 -26.32 15.75 4.58
N ALA A 159 -25.50 14.83 4.10
CA ALA A 159 -25.96 13.70 3.29
C ALA A 159 -26.62 12.60 4.10
N ALA A 160 -26.59 12.66 5.45
CA ALA A 160 -27.12 11.66 6.37
C ALA A 160 -26.71 10.21 6.02
N ILE A 161 -25.49 10.05 5.50
CA ILE A 161 -24.96 8.74 5.11
C ILE A 161 -24.78 7.89 6.38
N GLY A 162 -25.55 6.81 6.50
CA GLY A 162 -25.42 5.88 7.62
C GLY A 162 -24.10 5.11 7.59
N GLU A 163 -23.70 4.58 8.75
CA GLU A 163 -22.45 3.84 8.93
C GLU A 163 -22.29 2.69 7.92
N ARG A 164 -23.34 1.90 7.69
CA ARG A 164 -23.29 0.77 6.74
C ARG A 164 -23.00 1.23 5.32
N MET A 165 -23.61 2.30 4.87
CA MET A 165 -23.39 2.83 3.52
C MET A 165 -21.97 3.40 3.37
N SER A 166 -21.49 4.17 4.35
CA SER A 166 -20.14 4.72 4.33
C SER A 166 -19.06 3.63 4.36
N LEU A 167 -19.29 2.55 5.12
CA LEU A 167 -18.43 1.35 5.09
C LEU A 167 -18.46 0.67 3.73
N SER A 168 -19.62 0.46 3.13
CA SER A 168 -19.72 -0.18 1.81
C SER A 168 -19.01 0.62 0.73
N ILE A 169 -19.14 1.94 0.74
CA ILE A 169 -18.40 2.83 -0.17
C ILE A 169 -16.89 2.72 0.08
N ALA A 170 -16.45 2.74 1.33
CA ALA A 170 -15.05 2.63 1.69
C ALA A 170 -14.44 1.29 1.26
N TYR A 171 -15.16 0.16 1.44
CA TYR A 171 -14.75 -1.16 0.95
C TYR A 171 -14.64 -1.19 -0.57
N ALA A 172 -15.64 -0.68 -1.30
CA ALA A 172 -15.62 -0.67 -2.76
C ALA A 172 -14.42 0.11 -3.32
N LEU A 173 -14.17 1.30 -2.76
CA LEU A 173 -13.05 2.14 -3.17
C LEU A 173 -11.69 1.53 -2.77
N GLY A 174 -11.59 0.94 -1.58
CA GLY A 174 -10.38 0.24 -1.14
C GLY A 174 -10.06 -0.98 -2.02
N SER A 175 -11.05 -1.83 -2.28
CA SER A 175 -10.89 -2.99 -3.16
C SER A 175 -10.48 -2.63 -4.58
N MET A 176 -10.95 -1.49 -5.11
CA MET A 176 -10.50 -0.96 -6.40
C MET A 176 -8.99 -0.64 -6.38
N ILE A 177 -8.51 -0.01 -5.30
CA ILE A 177 -7.08 0.31 -5.14
C ILE A 177 -6.27 -0.98 -5.06
N ASP A 178 -6.62 -1.90 -4.15
CA ASP A 178 -5.90 -3.16 -3.96
C ASP A 178 -5.89 -4.00 -5.22
N GLY A 179 -7.02 -4.11 -5.90
CA GLY A 179 -7.13 -4.86 -7.16
C GLY A 179 -6.20 -4.34 -8.24
N LEU A 180 -6.18 -3.02 -8.49
CA LEU A 180 -5.32 -2.44 -9.52
C LEU A 180 -3.84 -2.54 -9.15
N LEU A 181 -3.47 -2.25 -7.91
CA LEU A 181 -2.07 -2.34 -7.47
C LEU A 181 -1.56 -3.78 -7.51
N ASN A 182 -2.42 -4.76 -7.17
CA ASN A 182 -2.09 -6.18 -7.29
C ASN A 182 -1.83 -6.58 -8.75
N GLU A 183 -2.66 -6.12 -9.69
CA GLU A 183 -2.44 -6.34 -11.14
C GLU A 183 -1.11 -5.75 -11.61
N ILE A 184 -0.76 -4.53 -11.16
CA ILE A 184 0.45 -3.85 -11.60
C ILE A 184 1.70 -4.48 -11.00
N TYR A 185 1.76 -4.63 -9.68
CA TYR A 185 2.99 -4.93 -8.97
C TYR A 185 3.18 -6.41 -8.65
N VAL A 186 2.10 -7.16 -8.44
CA VAL A 186 2.16 -8.59 -8.10
C VAL A 186 2.02 -9.45 -9.35
N HIS A 187 0.98 -9.23 -10.15
CA HIS A 187 0.76 -9.97 -11.40
C HIS A 187 1.61 -9.44 -12.56
N ARG A 188 2.13 -8.22 -12.45
CA ARG A 188 2.94 -7.55 -13.48
C ARG A 188 2.24 -7.56 -14.84
N ASN A 189 0.95 -7.22 -14.84
CA ASN A 189 0.10 -7.22 -16.02
C ASN A 189 0.70 -6.30 -17.10
N PRO A 190 1.12 -6.83 -18.28
CA PRO A 190 1.82 -6.06 -19.29
C PRO A 190 0.95 -4.96 -19.91
N ALA A 191 -0.36 -5.10 -19.89
CA ALA A 191 -1.29 -4.10 -20.41
C ALA A 191 -1.27 -2.79 -19.58
N LEU A 192 -0.93 -2.87 -18.30
CA LEU A 192 -0.88 -1.74 -17.37
C LEU A 192 0.50 -1.11 -17.27
N GLY A 193 1.57 -1.89 -17.44
CA GLY A 193 2.96 -1.46 -17.24
C GLY A 193 3.46 -0.37 -18.21
N THR A 194 2.78 -0.15 -19.33
CA THR A 194 3.12 0.92 -20.28
C THR A 194 2.58 2.27 -19.85
N LEU A 195 1.43 2.31 -19.20
CA LEU A 195 0.75 3.53 -18.76
C LEU A 195 1.06 3.88 -17.31
N LEU A 196 1.03 2.90 -16.42
CA LEU A 196 1.18 3.06 -14.97
C LEU A 196 2.60 2.68 -14.52
N LYS A 197 3.60 3.39 -15.05
CA LYS A 197 5.03 3.06 -14.86
C LYS A 197 5.59 3.32 -13.48
N THR A 198 4.94 4.16 -12.69
CA THR A 198 5.40 4.57 -11.37
C THR A 198 4.27 4.54 -10.35
N PRO A 199 4.57 4.41 -9.05
CA PRO A 199 3.56 4.55 -8.00
C PRO A 199 2.77 5.85 -8.07
N ALA A 200 3.41 6.94 -8.49
CA ALA A 200 2.74 8.23 -8.67
C ALA A 200 1.64 8.16 -9.75
N HIS A 201 1.91 7.55 -10.90
CA HIS A 201 0.91 7.39 -11.97
C HIS A 201 -0.28 6.54 -11.51
N SER A 202 -0.01 5.44 -10.79
CA SER A 202 -1.07 4.59 -10.24
C SER A 202 -1.91 5.33 -9.20
N ALA A 203 -1.24 6.10 -8.32
CA ALA A 203 -1.90 6.88 -7.29
C ALA A 203 -2.74 8.03 -7.88
N GLU A 204 -2.26 8.71 -8.92
CA GLU A 204 -3.01 9.74 -9.64
C GLU A 204 -4.31 9.20 -10.23
N LEU A 205 -4.24 8.09 -10.96
CA LEU A 205 -5.41 7.44 -11.54
C LEU A 205 -6.42 7.05 -10.46
N LEU A 206 -5.96 6.31 -9.45
CA LEU A 206 -6.81 5.80 -8.38
C LEU A 206 -7.43 6.93 -7.55
N ALA A 207 -6.65 7.95 -7.22
CA ALA A 207 -7.14 9.11 -6.48
C ALA A 207 -8.14 9.95 -7.31
N ALA A 208 -7.93 10.07 -8.62
CA ALA A 208 -8.88 10.77 -9.50
C ALA A 208 -10.23 10.03 -9.59
N ILE A 209 -10.21 8.71 -9.74
CA ILE A 209 -11.43 7.90 -9.76
C ILE A 209 -12.15 8.00 -8.41
N TRP A 210 -11.42 7.85 -7.31
CA TRP A 210 -11.96 8.00 -5.96
C TRP A 210 -12.59 9.38 -5.72
N TYR A 211 -11.86 10.44 -6.09
CA TYR A 211 -12.33 11.83 -5.95
C TYR A 211 -13.64 12.03 -6.72
N ARG A 212 -13.70 11.58 -7.97
CA ARG A 212 -14.91 11.65 -8.80
C ARG A 212 -16.08 10.87 -8.22
N ALA A 213 -15.81 9.69 -7.68
CA ALA A 213 -16.86 8.86 -7.07
C ALA A 213 -17.51 9.53 -5.85
N LEU A 214 -16.74 10.29 -5.06
CA LEU A 214 -17.23 10.97 -3.86
C LEU A 214 -17.78 12.37 -4.13
N TYR A 215 -17.15 13.15 -4.99
CA TYR A 215 -17.45 14.57 -5.17
C TYR A 215 -18.22 14.88 -6.45
N LEU A 216 -18.34 13.91 -7.38
CA LEU A 216 -19.00 14.06 -8.68
C LEU A 216 -18.42 15.20 -9.54
N GLU A 217 -17.15 15.54 -9.31
CA GLU A 217 -16.41 16.59 -9.98
C GLU A 217 -14.99 16.13 -10.31
N ASN A 218 -14.28 16.86 -11.18
CA ASN A 218 -12.87 16.59 -11.45
C ASN A 218 -11.99 17.08 -10.32
N PRO A 219 -10.88 16.39 -10.00
CA PRO A 219 -9.91 16.91 -9.05
C PRO A 219 -9.35 18.26 -9.53
N PRO A 220 -9.05 19.18 -8.58
CA PRO A 220 -8.60 20.55 -8.91
C PRO A 220 -7.11 20.62 -9.28
N VAL A 221 -6.58 19.58 -9.93
CA VAL A 221 -5.16 19.48 -10.29
C VAL A 221 -5.03 19.13 -11.77
N ASP A 222 -4.01 19.68 -12.39
CA ASP A 222 -3.64 19.34 -13.75
C ASP A 222 -2.79 18.08 -13.75
N MET A 223 -3.32 16.98 -14.26
CA MET A 223 -2.68 15.68 -14.32
C MET A 223 -2.48 15.26 -15.78
N PRO A 224 -1.30 15.54 -16.36
CA PRO A 224 -1.12 15.53 -17.81
C PRO A 224 -1.33 14.18 -18.47
N VAL A 225 -1.07 13.06 -17.79
CA VAL A 225 -1.14 11.73 -18.41
C VAL A 225 -2.51 11.07 -18.27
N ILE A 226 -3.16 11.25 -17.12
CA ILE A 226 -4.38 10.50 -16.76
C ILE A 226 -5.61 11.35 -17.00
N THR A 227 -5.53 12.64 -16.71
CA THR A 227 -6.61 13.58 -17.00
C THR A 227 -6.92 13.63 -18.49
N ALA A 228 -5.90 13.61 -19.36
CA ALA A 228 -6.10 13.56 -20.81
C ALA A 228 -6.89 12.30 -21.24
N GLY A 229 -6.57 11.12 -20.70
CA GLY A 229 -7.30 9.88 -21.02
C GLY A 229 -8.74 9.90 -20.51
N ILE A 230 -8.98 10.40 -19.31
CA ILE A 230 -10.33 10.52 -18.74
C ILE A 230 -11.13 11.62 -19.44
N GLU A 231 -10.52 12.74 -19.81
CA GLU A 231 -11.16 13.80 -20.58
C GLU A 231 -11.57 13.31 -21.97
N LEU A 232 -10.75 12.50 -22.64
CA LEU A 232 -11.11 11.91 -23.92
C LEU A 232 -12.36 11.02 -23.80
N LEU A 233 -12.48 10.22 -22.73
CA LEU A 233 -13.68 9.42 -22.47
C LEU A 233 -14.91 10.30 -22.20
N VAL A 234 -14.75 11.39 -21.46
CA VAL A 234 -15.85 12.33 -21.16
C VAL A 234 -16.28 13.05 -22.44
N ARG A 235 -15.34 13.52 -23.28
CA ARG A 235 -15.65 14.14 -24.57
C ARG A 235 -16.35 13.17 -25.50
N ALA A 236 -15.85 11.95 -25.66
CA ALA A 236 -16.48 10.93 -26.48
C ALA A 236 -17.93 10.62 -26.05
N ARG A 237 -18.22 10.69 -24.76
CA ARG A 237 -19.58 10.54 -24.24
C ARG A 237 -20.46 11.73 -24.55
N LEU A 238 -19.96 12.95 -24.37
CA LEU A 238 -20.70 14.17 -24.72
C LEU A 238 -21.02 14.26 -26.20
N ASP A 239 -20.08 13.83 -27.04
CA ASP A 239 -20.28 13.75 -28.49
C ASP A 239 -21.32 12.67 -28.87
N ALA A 240 -21.38 11.57 -28.15
CA ALA A 240 -22.36 10.51 -28.35
C ALA A 240 -23.77 10.87 -27.85
N ASP A 241 -23.86 11.69 -26.79
CA ASP A 241 -25.12 12.17 -26.22
C ASP A 241 -25.64 13.44 -26.95
N THR A 242 -24.86 14.02 -27.87
CA THR A 242 -25.31 15.11 -28.74
C THR A 242 -26.11 14.52 -29.91
N PRO A 243 -27.46 14.64 -29.93
CA PRO A 243 -28.22 14.10 -31.04
C PRO A 243 -27.76 14.83 -32.32
N ALA A 244 -27.55 14.04 -33.37
CA ALA A 244 -27.19 14.55 -34.70
C ALA A 244 -28.29 15.52 -35.21
N VAL A 245 -28.18 16.80 -34.85
CA VAL A 245 -28.99 17.90 -35.39
C VAL A 245 -28.42 18.26 -36.77
N ALA A 246 -28.25 17.30 -37.62
CA ALA A 246 -27.76 17.55 -38.96
C ALA A 246 -28.32 16.56 -39.98
N SER A 247 -29.59 16.55 -40.20
CA SER A 247 -30.14 15.95 -41.45
C SER A 247 -31.58 16.39 -41.77
N THR A 248 -32.10 17.52 -41.29
CA THR A 248 -33.50 17.93 -41.59
C THR A 248 -33.62 19.19 -42.43
N LEU A 249 -32.54 19.68 -43.01
CA LEU A 249 -32.58 20.91 -43.89
C LEU A 249 -32.23 20.64 -45.36
N SER A 250 -32.27 19.40 -45.83
CA SER A 250 -32.04 19.07 -47.26
C SER A 250 -33.34 18.75 -48.04
N GLY A 251 -34.51 19.22 -47.60
CA GLY A 251 -35.79 18.87 -48.19
C GLY A 251 -36.66 20.05 -48.68
N LEU A 252 -36.12 21.25 -48.78
CA LEU A 252 -36.87 22.40 -49.31
C LEU A 252 -36.22 22.90 -50.58
N THR A 253 -36.48 22.22 -51.70
CA THR A 253 -36.35 22.85 -53.02
C THR A 253 -37.56 23.74 -53.29
N PRO A 254 -37.42 25.01 -53.63
CA PRO A 254 -38.52 25.80 -54.10
C PRO A 254 -38.86 25.35 -55.53
N THR A 255 -40.08 24.87 -55.75
CA THR A 255 -40.68 24.75 -57.08
C THR A 255 -40.95 26.18 -57.59
N ALA A 256 -40.28 26.49 -58.69
CA ALA A 256 -40.62 27.66 -59.51
C ALA A 256 -41.89 27.34 -60.29
N ASP A 257 -42.80 28.33 -60.26
CA ASP A 257 -43.70 28.72 -61.32
C ASP A 257 -43.68 30.22 -61.44
#